data_c0280ca86883c0c0da0f68e1888e479b
#
_entry.id   c0280ca86883c0c0da0f68e1888e479b
#
_cell.length_a   1.000
_cell.length_b   1.000
_cell.length_c   1.000
_cell.angle_alpha   90.00
_cell.angle_beta   90.00
_cell.angle_gamma   90.00
#
_symmetry.space_group_name_H-M   'P 1'
#
loop_
_entity.id
_entity.type
_entity.pdbx_description
1 polymer ?
#
loop_
_entity_poly.entity_id
_entity_poly.type
_entity_poly.pdbx_seq_one_letter_code
_entity_poly.pdbx_strand_id
1 'polypeptide(L)'
;MKLTRLFACAVLPFMFGCNTAPEFNTFTEADDPVAVTEKSLLAWNQVGRLNGIWASADSLYSRSEVPVTPGQKLCRIEGWKGERVSAQFLLYTGTGAEGVVCKVSDFASADSRMSSDIASARFVRYTLGDQASPTCRCDRSPYSPAILAPDLIDTLKVFNMDARTTRPVWVTVNIPQDAEPGVYKSEITVSAKGCGKVRMPLEVEVIDQVLPTHED
;
A
#
# COMPACT_ATOMS: atom_id res chain seq x y z
N MET A 1 26.47 -27.76 -68.99
CA MET A 1 26.18 -26.51 -68.24
C MET A 1 25.18 -26.85 -67.11
N LYS A 2 25.67 -27.05 -65.89
CA LYS A 2 24.80 -27.36 -64.71
C LYS A 2 24.65 -26.10 -63.89
N LEU A 3 23.43 -25.58 -63.74
CA LEU A 3 23.09 -24.41 -62.98
C LEU A 3 22.85 -24.86 -61.53
N THR A 4 23.70 -24.48 -60.60
CA THR A 4 23.58 -24.72 -59.18
C THR A 4 22.80 -23.56 -58.59
N ARG A 5 21.58 -23.82 -58.08
CA ARG A 5 20.79 -22.83 -57.34
C ARG A 5 21.23 -22.84 -55.86
N LEU A 6 21.78 -21.71 -55.38
CA LEU A 6 22.00 -21.48 -53.98
C LEU A 6 20.65 -21.08 -53.33
N PHE A 7 20.22 -21.87 -52.36
CA PHE A 7 19.16 -21.45 -51.42
C PHE A 7 19.78 -20.68 -50.26
N ALA A 8 19.49 -19.39 -50.19
CA ALA A 8 19.82 -18.61 -49.02
C ALA A 8 18.72 -18.80 -47.96
N CYS A 9 19.09 -19.44 -46.86
CA CYS A 9 18.24 -19.60 -45.69
C CYS A 9 18.32 -18.33 -44.84
N ALA A 10 17.28 -17.52 -44.90
CA ALA A 10 17.18 -16.34 -44.05
C ALA A 10 16.72 -16.78 -42.62
N VAL A 11 17.67 -16.73 -41.69
CA VAL A 11 17.36 -16.92 -40.25
C VAL A 11 16.81 -15.59 -39.71
N LEU A 12 15.51 -15.53 -39.50
CA LEU A 12 14.88 -14.45 -38.73
C LEU A 12 15.24 -14.61 -37.24
N PRO A 13 15.79 -13.61 -36.58
CA PRO A 13 15.93 -13.65 -35.14
C PRO A 13 14.55 -13.54 -34.47
N PHE A 14 14.08 -14.60 -33.81
CA PHE A 14 12.97 -14.54 -32.87
C PHE A 14 13.42 -13.69 -31.68
N MET A 15 13.01 -12.46 -31.67
CA MET A 15 13.05 -11.63 -30.47
C MET A 15 12.02 -12.19 -29.49
N PHE A 16 12.45 -13.02 -28.55
CA PHE A 16 11.69 -13.32 -27.35
C PHE A 16 11.62 -12.04 -26.50
N GLY A 17 10.63 -11.22 -26.76
CA GLY A 17 10.21 -10.22 -25.81
C GLY A 17 9.73 -10.96 -24.55
N CYS A 18 10.53 -10.91 -23.48
CA CYS A 18 10.04 -11.24 -22.15
C CYS A 18 8.91 -10.25 -21.78
N ASN A 19 7.71 -10.56 -22.23
CA ASN A 19 6.50 -10.02 -21.64
C ASN A 19 6.35 -10.69 -20.28
N THR A 20 7.05 -10.18 -19.26
CA THR A 20 6.71 -10.50 -17.89
C THR A 20 5.33 -9.92 -17.66
N ALA A 21 4.30 -10.76 -17.72
CA ALA A 21 2.98 -10.38 -17.27
C ALA A 21 3.13 -9.76 -15.85
N PRO A 22 2.40 -8.67 -15.55
CA PRO A 22 2.47 -8.09 -14.22
C PRO A 22 2.15 -9.19 -13.21
N GLU A 23 3.00 -9.31 -12.19
CA GLU A 23 2.87 -10.31 -11.14
C GLU A 23 1.60 -10.00 -10.34
N PHE A 24 0.50 -10.66 -10.72
CA PHE A 24 -0.79 -10.50 -10.03
C PHE A 24 -0.77 -11.29 -8.72
N ASN A 25 -1.49 -10.75 -7.77
CA ASN A 25 -1.71 -11.41 -6.49
C ASN A 25 -2.40 -12.76 -6.69
N THR A 26 -1.66 -13.85 -6.53
CA THR A 26 -2.18 -15.24 -6.56
C THR A 26 -2.61 -15.72 -5.17
N PHE A 27 -2.32 -14.94 -4.12
CA PHE A 27 -2.69 -15.29 -2.76
C PHE A 27 -4.14 -14.90 -2.50
N THR A 28 -4.95 -15.89 -2.12
CA THR A 28 -6.33 -15.68 -1.69
C THR A 28 -6.34 -15.47 -0.17
N GLU A 29 -6.84 -14.34 0.28
CA GLU A 29 -7.09 -14.09 1.69
C GLU A 29 -8.26 -14.96 2.18
N ALA A 30 -8.25 -15.31 3.47
CA ALA A 30 -9.37 -16.01 4.08
C ALA A 30 -10.65 -15.17 4.02
N ASP A 31 -11.77 -15.86 4.06
CA ASP A 31 -13.07 -15.21 4.24
C ASP A 31 -13.15 -14.53 5.62
N ASP A 32 -13.86 -13.41 5.67
CA ASP A 32 -14.07 -12.70 6.93
C ASP A 32 -15.02 -13.53 7.81
N PRO A 33 -14.57 -14.00 8.98
CA PRO A 33 -15.42 -14.78 9.88
C PRO A 33 -16.53 -13.95 10.53
N VAL A 34 -16.41 -12.62 10.47
CA VAL A 34 -17.41 -11.69 10.97
C VAL A 34 -18.43 -11.39 9.88
N ALA A 35 -19.69 -11.68 10.15
CA ALA A 35 -20.77 -11.40 9.22
C ALA A 35 -20.91 -9.90 8.96
N VAL A 36 -21.06 -9.53 7.69
CA VAL A 36 -21.30 -8.13 7.30
C VAL A 36 -22.67 -7.70 7.81
N THR A 37 -22.72 -6.61 8.57
CA THR A 37 -23.96 -6.08 9.11
C THR A 37 -24.76 -5.32 8.06
N GLU A 38 -26.09 -5.22 8.25
CA GLU A 38 -26.95 -4.38 7.39
C GLU A 38 -26.46 -2.91 7.37
N LYS A 39 -26.04 -2.37 8.51
CA LYS A 39 -25.46 -1.04 8.63
C LYS A 39 -24.25 -0.87 7.73
N SER A 40 -23.35 -1.86 7.70
CA SER A 40 -22.17 -1.85 6.83
C SER A 40 -22.56 -1.88 5.36
N LEU A 41 -23.54 -2.71 4.98
CA LEU A 41 -24.05 -2.77 3.61
C LEU A 41 -24.64 -1.44 3.14
N LEU A 42 -25.40 -0.76 4.01
CA LEU A 42 -25.95 0.57 3.72
C LEU A 42 -24.84 1.61 3.54
N ALA A 43 -23.79 1.55 4.36
CA ALA A 43 -22.64 2.44 4.21
C ALA A 43 -21.91 2.22 2.86
N TRP A 44 -21.73 0.97 2.44
CA TRP A 44 -21.13 0.64 1.15
C TRP A 44 -21.92 1.14 -0.06
N ASN A 45 -23.25 1.24 0.04
CA ASN A 45 -24.09 1.78 -1.03
C ASN A 45 -23.82 3.27 -1.33
N GLN A 46 -23.18 3.98 -0.39
CA GLN A 46 -22.76 5.38 -0.57
C GLN A 46 -21.33 5.51 -1.12
N VAL A 47 -20.58 4.43 -1.21
CA VAL A 47 -19.21 4.40 -1.70
C VAL A 47 -19.21 4.06 -3.18
N GLY A 48 -18.65 4.95 -3.98
CA GLY A 48 -18.50 4.74 -5.41
C GLY A 48 -17.25 3.91 -5.74
N ARG A 49 -16.44 4.43 -6.67
CA ARG A 49 -15.18 3.81 -7.11
C ARG A 49 -14.11 3.94 -6.01
N LEU A 50 -12.84 3.81 -6.41
CA LEU A 50 -11.70 3.87 -5.50
C LEU A 50 -11.61 5.22 -4.78
N ASN A 51 -11.46 5.16 -3.45
CA ASN A 51 -11.25 6.29 -2.56
C ASN A 51 -10.05 6.02 -1.67
N GLY A 52 -9.53 7.08 -1.04
CA GLY A 52 -8.42 6.98 -0.09
C GLY A 52 -8.56 8.00 1.05
N ILE A 53 -8.09 7.60 2.23
CA ILE A 53 -8.13 8.42 3.43
C ILE A 53 -6.96 8.09 4.34
N TRP A 54 -6.30 9.11 4.92
CA TRP A 54 -5.27 8.90 5.93
C TRP A 54 -5.89 8.40 7.24
N ALA A 55 -5.22 7.47 7.88
CA ALA A 55 -5.69 6.76 9.06
C ALA A 55 -4.56 6.56 10.07
N SER A 56 -4.89 6.29 11.33
CA SER A 56 -3.88 6.01 12.35
C SER A 56 -3.11 4.74 12.03
N ALA A 57 -1.79 4.79 12.15
CA ALA A 57 -0.92 3.61 12.03
C ALA A 57 -1.07 2.65 13.23
N ASP A 58 -1.62 3.12 14.36
CA ASP A 58 -1.80 2.35 15.59
C ASP A 58 -3.13 1.60 15.64
N SER A 59 -3.92 1.68 14.57
CA SER A 59 -5.26 1.08 14.53
C SER A 59 -5.36 0.00 13.46
N LEU A 60 -6.08 -1.06 13.78
CA LEU A 60 -6.48 -2.10 12.84
C LEU A 60 -7.82 -1.73 12.21
N TYR A 61 -7.95 -1.95 10.91
CA TYR A 61 -9.13 -1.61 10.14
C TYR A 61 -9.75 -2.85 9.51
N SER A 62 -11.06 -3.03 9.67
CA SER A 62 -11.78 -4.15 9.08
C SER A 62 -11.78 -4.08 7.56
N ARG A 63 -11.65 -5.22 6.89
CA ARG A 63 -11.76 -5.34 5.44
C ARG A 63 -13.17 -5.06 4.93
N SER A 64 -14.17 -5.45 5.71
CA SER A 64 -15.60 -5.44 5.34
C SER A 64 -16.33 -4.15 5.72
N GLU A 65 -15.65 -3.19 6.35
CA GLU A 65 -16.27 -1.93 6.78
C GLU A 65 -15.77 -0.72 6.01
N VAL A 66 -16.67 0.23 5.76
CA VAL A 66 -16.31 1.55 5.24
C VAL A 66 -15.57 2.30 6.33
N PRO A 67 -14.39 2.90 6.05
CA PRO A 67 -13.67 3.69 7.04
C PRO A 67 -14.54 4.84 7.57
N VAL A 68 -14.63 4.95 8.89
CA VAL A 68 -15.37 6.04 9.53
C VAL A 68 -14.57 7.33 9.38
N THR A 69 -15.16 8.31 8.74
CA THR A 69 -14.59 9.66 8.62
C THR A 69 -14.99 10.52 9.83
N PRO A 70 -14.23 11.55 10.22
CA PRO A 70 -13.37 12.35 9.34
C PRO A 70 -11.93 11.83 9.30
N GLY A 71 -11.54 11.28 8.16
CA GLY A 71 -10.13 11.02 7.91
C GLY A 71 -9.40 12.30 7.50
N GLN A 72 -8.13 12.33 7.78
CA GLN A 72 -7.29 13.46 7.40
C GLN A 72 -7.03 13.42 5.88
N LYS A 73 -7.10 14.59 5.24
CA LYS A 73 -6.73 14.73 3.82
C LYS A 73 -5.22 14.86 3.62
N LEU A 74 -4.50 15.23 4.67
CA LEU A 74 -3.06 15.41 4.70
C LEU A 74 -2.50 14.66 5.90
N CYS A 75 -1.49 13.84 5.68
CA CYS A 75 -0.72 13.23 6.75
C CYS A 75 0.51 14.10 7.06
N ARG A 76 0.80 14.28 8.33
CA ARG A 76 2.04 14.88 8.83
C ARG A 76 2.72 13.89 9.74
N ILE A 77 3.96 13.61 9.45
CA ILE A 77 4.85 12.78 10.27
C ILE A 77 6.15 13.54 10.47
N GLU A 78 6.80 13.26 11.57
CA GLU A 78 8.10 13.83 11.92
C GLU A 78 9.11 12.74 12.18
N GLY A 79 10.38 13.03 12.00
CA GLY A 79 11.45 12.09 12.31
C GLY A 79 12.83 12.75 12.26
N TRP A 80 13.80 12.06 12.87
CA TRP A 80 15.19 12.47 12.89
C TRP A 80 15.90 12.05 11.60
N LYS A 81 17.03 12.66 11.32
CA LYS A 81 17.94 12.25 10.25
C LYS A 81 18.42 10.82 10.51
N GLY A 82 18.30 9.94 9.53
CA GLY A 82 18.60 8.50 9.65
C GLY A 82 17.45 7.64 10.19
N GLU A 83 16.33 8.25 10.57
CA GLU A 83 15.18 7.52 11.12
C GLU A 83 14.29 6.93 10.03
N ARG A 84 13.63 5.81 10.37
CA ARG A 84 12.54 5.23 9.60
C ARG A 84 11.21 5.59 10.25
N VAL A 85 10.41 6.39 9.56
CA VAL A 85 9.07 6.78 10.00
C VAL A 85 8.00 6.12 9.15
N SER A 86 6.82 5.95 9.71
CA SER A 86 5.71 5.24 9.05
C SER A 86 4.40 5.99 9.17
N ALA A 87 3.54 5.77 8.19
CA ALA A 87 2.16 6.25 8.18
C ALA A 87 1.25 5.19 7.54
N GLN A 88 -0.05 5.34 7.70
CA GLN A 88 -1.03 4.43 7.11
C GLN A 88 -2.16 5.22 6.45
N PHE A 89 -2.57 4.78 5.27
CA PHE A 89 -3.83 5.22 4.68
C PHE A 89 -4.67 4.02 4.26
N LEU A 90 -5.96 4.25 4.13
CA LEU A 90 -6.92 3.24 3.71
C LEU A 90 -7.39 3.52 2.31
N LEU A 91 -7.33 2.53 1.45
CA LEU A 91 -8.05 2.49 0.18
C LEU A 91 -9.36 1.75 0.40
N TYR A 92 -10.43 2.23 -0.20
CA TYR A 92 -11.72 1.56 -0.11
C TYR A 92 -12.54 1.80 -1.37
N THR A 93 -13.36 0.80 -1.73
CA THR A 93 -14.13 0.82 -2.97
C THR A 93 -15.45 0.07 -2.81
N GLY A 94 -16.54 0.65 -3.30
CA GLY A 94 -17.85 -0.01 -3.35
C GLY A 94 -18.01 -0.96 -4.55
N THR A 95 -17.24 -0.75 -5.62
CA THR A 95 -17.41 -1.44 -6.91
C THR A 95 -16.25 -2.35 -7.29
N GLY A 96 -15.19 -2.40 -6.47
CA GLY A 96 -13.94 -3.06 -6.80
C GLY A 96 -12.99 -2.17 -7.61
N ALA A 97 -11.70 -2.54 -7.66
CA ALA A 97 -10.68 -1.86 -8.44
C ALA A 97 -9.60 -2.84 -8.91
N GLU A 98 -9.34 -2.86 -10.21
CA GLU A 98 -8.31 -3.71 -10.81
C GLU A 98 -7.00 -2.95 -11.01
N GLY A 99 -5.88 -3.64 -10.79
CA GLY A 99 -4.55 -3.12 -11.07
C GLY A 99 -4.22 -1.87 -10.25
N VAL A 100 -4.56 -1.88 -8.96
CA VAL A 100 -4.26 -0.76 -8.05
C VAL A 100 -2.76 -0.66 -7.85
N VAL A 101 -2.20 0.53 -8.09
CA VAL A 101 -0.77 0.84 -7.96
C VAL A 101 -0.62 2.12 -7.15
N CYS A 102 0.30 2.12 -6.20
CA CYS A 102 0.72 3.30 -5.44
C CYS A 102 2.07 3.81 -5.96
N LYS A 103 2.16 5.11 -6.25
CA LYS A 103 3.40 5.75 -6.66
C LYS A 103 3.68 6.95 -5.77
N VAL A 104 4.82 6.94 -5.09
CA VAL A 104 5.29 8.07 -4.27
C VAL A 104 6.03 9.05 -5.16
N SER A 105 5.80 10.36 -4.99
CA SER A 105 6.58 11.40 -5.64
C SER A 105 7.83 11.73 -4.82
N ASP A 106 8.77 12.48 -5.42
CA ASP A 106 9.88 13.05 -4.67
C ASP A 106 9.36 13.95 -3.55
N PHE A 107 10.19 14.10 -2.53
CA PHE A 107 9.95 14.96 -1.38
C PHE A 107 10.63 16.30 -1.63
N ALA A 108 9.89 17.39 -1.58
CA ALA A 108 10.39 18.73 -1.84
C ALA A 108 10.15 19.65 -0.64
N SER A 109 11.17 20.35 -0.20
CA SER A 109 11.11 21.52 0.68
C SER A 109 11.34 22.81 -0.11
N ALA A 110 11.50 23.94 0.56
CA ALA A 110 11.82 25.21 -0.08
C ALA A 110 13.17 25.15 -0.82
N ASP A 111 14.18 24.56 -0.18
CA ASP A 111 15.58 24.65 -0.60
C ASP A 111 16.22 23.29 -0.91
N SER A 112 15.52 22.18 -0.63
CA SER A 112 16.08 20.83 -0.75
C SER A 112 15.08 19.83 -1.31
N ARG A 113 15.62 18.69 -1.81
CA ARG A 113 14.83 17.58 -2.35
C ARG A 113 15.41 16.25 -1.89
N MET A 114 14.51 15.28 -1.65
CA MET A 114 14.86 13.88 -1.46
C MET A 114 14.15 13.04 -2.51
N SER A 115 14.84 12.00 -3.02
CA SER A 115 14.27 11.08 -4.00
C SER A 115 13.11 10.29 -3.42
N SER A 116 12.12 9.96 -4.24
CA SER A 116 11.04 9.03 -3.89
C SER A 116 11.53 7.63 -3.48
N ASP A 117 12.77 7.26 -3.81
CA ASP A 117 13.38 5.95 -3.48
C ASP A 117 13.55 5.74 -1.98
N ILE A 118 13.56 6.81 -1.17
CA ILE A 118 13.58 6.74 0.30
C ILE A 118 12.26 6.20 0.87
N ALA A 119 11.20 6.14 0.07
CA ALA A 119 9.87 5.78 0.55
C ALA A 119 9.26 4.61 -0.21
N SER A 120 8.36 3.92 0.47
CA SER A 120 7.54 2.88 -0.12
C SER A 120 6.11 2.95 0.38
N ALA A 121 5.15 2.63 -0.49
CA ALA A 121 3.74 2.43 -0.14
C ALA A 121 3.38 0.98 -0.48
N ARG A 122 3.05 0.18 0.53
CA ARG A 122 2.83 -1.26 0.43
C ARG A 122 1.43 -1.63 0.91
N PHE A 123 0.75 -2.49 0.17
CA PHE A 123 -0.54 -3.03 0.59
C PHE A 123 -0.36 -3.91 1.83
N VAL A 124 -1.34 -3.85 2.74
CA VAL A 124 -1.38 -4.73 3.91
C VAL A 124 -2.41 -5.82 3.67
N ARG A 125 -1.99 -7.08 3.81
CA ARG A 125 -2.86 -8.25 3.70
C ARG A 125 -3.56 -8.53 5.01
N TYR A 126 -4.72 -9.11 4.86
CA TYR A 126 -5.49 -9.61 6.00
C TYR A 126 -5.15 -11.08 6.28
N THR A 127 -4.94 -11.37 7.54
CA THR A 127 -4.69 -12.72 8.07
C THR A 127 -5.68 -13.07 9.17
N LEU A 128 -5.99 -14.35 9.32
CA LEU A 128 -6.80 -14.81 10.45
C LEU A 128 -5.96 -14.79 11.72
N GLY A 129 -6.49 -14.20 12.76
CA GLY A 129 -5.87 -14.11 14.08
C GLY A 129 -6.89 -14.20 15.22
N ASP A 130 -6.40 -14.34 16.43
CA ASP A 130 -7.17 -14.39 17.67
C ASP A 130 -7.06 -13.08 18.48
N GLN A 131 -6.74 -11.98 17.82
CA GLN A 131 -6.46 -10.68 18.45
C GLN A 131 -7.65 -10.07 19.17
N ALA A 132 -8.86 -10.63 18.97
CA ALA A 132 -10.07 -10.18 19.66
C ALA A 132 -10.18 -10.66 21.12
N SER A 133 -9.25 -11.47 21.61
CA SER A 133 -9.28 -11.93 22.99
C SER A 133 -8.96 -10.79 23.96
N PRO A 134 -9.88 -10.39 24.85
CA PRO A 134 -9.64 -9.35 25.84
C PRO A 134 -8.72 -9.82 26.99
N THR A 135 -8.41 -11.11 27.04
CA THR A 135 -7.57 -11.73 28.06
C THR A 135 -6.15 -11.93 27.54
N CYS A 136 -5.20 -11.98 28.48
CA CYS A 136 -3.80 -12.16 28.22
C CYS A 136 -3.53 -13.21 27.12
N ARG A 137 -2.60 -12.94 26.22
CA ARG A 137 -2.15 -13.81 25.11
C ARG A 137 -1.82 -15.27 25.49
N CYS A 138 -1.76 -15.57 26.77
CA CYS A 138 -1.48 -16.90 27.31
C CYS A 138 -2.74 -17.78 27.41
N ASP A 139 -3.91 -17.18 27.38
CA ASP A 139 -5.19 -17.88 27.54
C ASP A 139 -5.87 -18.05 26.18
N ARG A 140 -5.34 -18.96 25.37
CA ARG A 140 -5.98 -19.38 24.12
C ARG A 140 -7.25 -20.11 24.42
N SER A 141 -8.30 -19.36 24.74
CA SER A 141 -9.64 -19.92 24.80
C SER A 141 -9.99 -20.45 23.41
N PRO A 142 -10.36 -21.73 23.27
CA PRO A 142 -10.88 -22.26 22.01
C PRO A 142 -12.16 -21.56 21.54
N TYR A 143 -12.69 -20.67 22.36
CA TYR A 143 -13.88 -19.86 22.08
C TYR A 143 -13.62 -18.42 21.70
N SER A 144 -12.35 -17.99 21.59
CA SER A 144 -12.04 -16.67 21.02
C SER A 144 -12.38 -16.69 19.54
N PRO A 145 -13.31 -15.84 19.07
CA PRO A 145 -13.64 -15.80 17.65
C PRO A 145 -12.39 -15.35 16.86
N ALA A 146 -12.12 -16.05 15.77
CA ALA A 146 -11.12 -15.59 14.82
C ALA A 146 -11.57 -14.26 14.23
N ILE A 147 -10.64 -13.33 14.04
CA ILE A 147 -10.87 -12.09 13.31
C ILE A 147 -9.95 -12.04 12.09
N LEU A 148 -10.38 -11.30 11.09
CA LEU A 148 -9.56 -11.00 9.94
C LEU A 148 -8.86 -9.66 10.21
N ALA A 149 -7.55 -9.71 10.50
CA ALA A 149 -6.76 -8.54 10.86
C ALA A 149 -5.77 -8.17 9.75
N PRO A 150 -5.54 -6.87 9.47
CA PRO A 150 -4.50 -6.41 8.56
C PRO A 150 -3.14 -6.50 9.28
N ASP A 151 -2.30 -7.47 8.91
CA ASP A 151 -1.09 -7.78 9.66
C ASP A 151 0.16 -7.96 8.77
N LEU A 152 0.00 -8.34 7.51
CA LEU A 152 1.13 -8.67 6.64
C LEU A 152 1.36 -7.60 5.57
N ILE A 153 2.52 -6.92 5.62
CA ILE A 153 2.93 -5.98 4.57
C ILE A 153 3.34 -6.78 3.32
N ASP A 154 2.63 -6.55 2.21
CA ASP A 154 2.85 -7.24 0.94
C ASP A 154 4.08 -6.71 0.20
N THR A 155 4.71 -7.58 -0.57
CA THR A 155 5.77 -7.21 -1.52
C THR A 155 5.24 -6.85 -2.91
N LEU A 156 4.00 -7.22 -3.22
CA LEU A 156 3.38 -6.92 -4.51
C LEU A 156 3.21 -5.42 -4.74
N LYS A 157 3.52 -5.00 -5.96
CA LYS A 157 3.38 -3.60 -6.39
C LYS A 157 2.02 -3.30 -7.00
N VAL A 158 1.29 -4.33 -7.41
CA VAL A 158 -0.02 -4.25 -8.04
C VAL A 158 -0.99 -5.12 -7.25
N PHE A 159 -2.16 -4.58 -6.94
CA PHE A 159 -3.18 -5.26 -6.15
C PHE A 159 -4.57 -5.12 -6.78
N ASN A 160 -5.37 -6.18 -6.72
CA ASN A 160 -6.79 -6.12 -7.10
C ASN A 160 -7.63 -6.06 -5.82
N MET A 161 -8.56 -5.12 -5.77
CA MET A 161 -9.50 -4.96 -4.66
C MET A 161 -10.88 -5.44 -5.07
N ASP A 162 -11.48 -6.29 -4.26
CA ASP A 162 -12.87 -6.69 -4.42
C ASP A 162 -13.83 -5.54 -4.09
N ALA A 163 -15.06 -5.65 -4.60
CA ALA A 163 -16.11 -4.71 -4.25
C ALA A 163 -16.42 -4.75 -2.74
N ARG A 164 -16.74 -3.59 -2.17
CA ARG A 164 -17.09 -3.42 -0.76
C ARG A 164 -15.97 -3.87 0.18
N THR A 165 -14.74 -3.50 -0.18
CA THR A 165 -13.57 -3.78 0.65
C THR A 165 -12.76 -2.54 0.97
N THR A 166 -12.15 -2.56 2.14
CA THR A 166 -11.13 -1.63 2.62
C THR A 166 -9.77 -2.32 2.62
N ARG A 167 -8.73 -1.59 2.20
CA ARG A 167 -7.36 -2.09 2.15
C ARG A 167 -6.41 -1.06 2.76
N PRO A 168 -5.75 -1.37 3.89
CA PRO A 168 -4.69 -0.53 4.39
C PRO A 168 -3.47 -0.55 3.47
N VAL A 169 -2.83 0.60 3.38
CA VAL A 169 -1.54 0.78 2.71
C VAL A 169 -0.56 1.36 3.72
N TRP A 170 0.50 0.64 3.98
CA TRP A 170 1.57 1.05 4.87
C TRP A 170 2.60 1.87 4.10
N VAL A 171 2.88 3.04 4.61
CA VAL A 171 3.87 3.96 4.05
C VAL A 171 5.08 3.96 4.96
N THR A 172 6.26 3.72 4.39
CA THR A 172 7.53 3.82 5.11
C THR A 172 8.38 4.87 4.43
N VAL A 173 8.99 5.76 5.22
CA VAL A 173 9.96 6.75 4.74
C VAL A 173 11.25 6.56 5.53
N ASN A 174 12.37 6.32 4.84
CA ASN A 174 13.70 6.23 5.42
C ASN A 174 14.38 7.59 5.25
N ILE A 175 14.38 8.41 6.29
CA ILE A 175 14.98 9.74 6.23
C ILE A 175 16.50 9.58 6.11
N PRO A 176 17.16 10.17 5.09
CA PRO A 176 18.62 10.09 4.99
C PRO A 176 19.33 10.75 6.18
N GLN A 177 20.49 10.24 6.57
CA GLN A 177 21.31 10.85 7.65
C GLN A 177 21.81 12.24 7.30
N ASP A 178 21.98 12.52 6.02
CA ASP A 178 22.44 13.78 5.46
C ASP A 178 21.28 14.69 4.99
N ALA A 179 20.04 14.33 5.34
CA ALA A 179 18.88 15.18 4.99
C ALA A 179 18.98 16.54 5.67
N GLU A 180 18.67 17.60 4.92
CA GLU A 180 18.55 18.94 5.49
C GLU A 180 17.27 19.01 6.36
N PRO A 181 17.33 19.68 7.53
CA PRO A 181 16.16 19.88 8.38
C PRO A 181 15.09 20.70 7.65
N GLY A 182 13.82 20.38 7.90
CA GLY A 182 12.69 21.13 7.34
C GLY A 182 11.50 20.27 6.97
N VAL A 183 10.46 20.91 6.44
CA VAL A 183 9.22 20.26 6.04
C VAL A 183 9.27 19.93 4.55
N TYR A 184 9.20 18.64 4.26
CA TYR A 184 9.18 18.11 2.90
C TYR A 184 7.78 17.66 2.53
N LYS A 185 7.33 18.07 1.35
CA LYS A 185 6.02 17.69 0.79
C LYS A 185 6.19 16.63 -0.29
N SER A 186 5.37 15.61 -0.22
CA SER A 186 5.24 14.56 -1.21
C SER A 186 3.77 14.20 -1.41
N GLU A 187 3.49 13.41 -2.42
CA GLU A 187 2.17 12.88 -2.72
C GLU A 187 2.27 11.42 -3.13
N ILE A 188 1.41 10.59 -2.57
CA ILE A 188 1.23 9.23 -3.05
C ILE A 188 0.03 9.24 -4.01
N THR A 189 0.31 9.02 -5.29
CA THR A 189 -0.72 8.85 -6.30
C THR A 189 -1.11 7.39 -6.39
N VAL A 190 -2.38 7.09 -6.13
CA VAL A 190 -2.97 5.76 -6.33
C VAL A 190 -3.77 5.77 -7.62
N SER A 191 -3.54 4.78 -8.47
CA SER A 191 -4.25 4.59 -9.73
C SER A 191 -4.75 3.17 -9.87
N ALA A 192 -5.86 2.99 -10.58
CA ALA A 192 -6.43 1.69 -10.91
C ALA A 192 -7.10 1.76 -12.27
N LYS A 193 -7.30 0.61 -12.92
CA LYS A 193 -7.89 0.52 -14.25
C LYS A 193 -9.33 1.08 -14.25
N GLY A 194 -9.59 2.04 -15.14
CA GLY A 194 -10.91 2.67 -15.26
C GLY A 194 -11.36 3.52 -14.06
N CYS A 195 -10.47 3.75 -13.08
CA CYS A 195 -10.70 4.64 -11.94
C CYS A 195 -9.98 5.97 -12.13
N GLY A 196 -10.49 7.02 -11.49
CA GLY A 196 -9.74 8.27 -11.32
C GLY A 196 -8.53 8.06 -10.41
N LYS A 197 -7.62 9.04 -10.39
CA LYS A 197 -6.48 9.03 -9.47
C LYS A 197 -6.93 9.47 -8.08
N VAL A 198 -6.52 8.73 -7.07
CA VAL A 198 -6.60 9.13 -5.66
C VAL A 198 -5.27 9.73 -5.25
N ARG A 199 -5.30 10.90 -4.63
CA ARG A 199 -4.11 11.64 -4.21
C ARG A 199 -4.05 11.69 -2.69
N MET A 200 -2.92 11.27 -2.14
CA MET A 200 -2.66 11.18 -0.72
C MET A 200 -1.47 12.08 -0.37
N PRO A 201 -1.70 13.38 -0.05
CA PRO A 201 -0.65 14.31 0.31
C PRO A 201 0.03 13.90 1.62
N LEU A 202 1.35 14.01 1.66
CA LEU A 202 2.19 13.65 2.81
C LEU A 202 3.19 14.79 3.07
N GLU A 203 3.30 15.21 4.33
CA GLU A 203 4.35 16.09 4.82
C GLU A 203 5.24 15.32 5.79
N VAL A 204 6.55 15.41 5.59
CA VAL A 204 7.57 14.82 6.48
C VAL A 204 8.40 15.95 7.03
N GLU A 205 8.36 16.14 8.33
CA GLU A 205 9.21 17.10 9.02
C GLU A 205 10.50 16.40 9.46
N VAL A 206 11.63 16.85 8.91
CA VAL A 206 12.96 16.37 9.28
C VAL A 206 13.48 17.27 10.39
N ILE A 207 13.62 16.71 11.57
CA ILE A 207 14.14 17.39 12.76
C ILE A 207 15.67 17.41 12.70
N ASP A 208 16.30 18.52 13.15
CA ASP A 208 17.76 18.66 13.18
C ASP A 208 18.40 17.85 14.32
N GLN A 209 18.18 16.56 14.29
CA GLN A 209 18.78 15.55 15.15
C GLN A 209 19.17 14.36 14.31
N VAL A 210 20.25 13.70 14.63
CA VAL A 210 20.71 12.48 13.96
C VAL A 210 20.42 11.29 14.86
N LEU A 211 19.80 10.25 14.30
CA LEU A 211 19.61 8.99 15.02
C LEU A 211 20.99 8.36 15.29
N PRO A 212 21.35 8.07 16.54
CA PRO A 212 22.62 7.41 16.86
C PRO A 212 22.75 6.06 16.13
N THR A 213 23.95 5.76 15.65
CA THR A 213 24.26 4.44 15.10
C THR A 213 24.59 3.46 16.22
N HIS A 214 24.59 2.15 15.93
CA HIS A 214 24.95 1.12 16.94
C HIS A 214 26.38 1.18 17.43
N GLU A 215 27.21 2.02 16.83
CA GLU A 215 28.63 2.16 17.13
C GLU A 215 28.94 3.39 18.00
N ASP A 216 27.94 4.18 18.36
CA ASP A 216 28.06 5.43 19.13
C ASP A 216 27.80 5.21 20.64
#